data_7c71de5539ba0843da4e259f0a894dc7
#
_entry.id   7c71de5539ba0843da4e259f0a894dc7
#
_cell.length_a   1.000
_cell.length_b   1.000
_cell.length_c   1.000
_cell.angle_alpha   90.00
_cell.angle_beta   90.00
_cell.angle_gamma   90.00
#
_symmetry.space_group_name_H-M   'P 1'
#
loop_
_entity.id
_entity.type
_entity.pdbx_description
1 polymer ?
#
loop_
_entity_poly.entity_id
_entity_poly.type
_entity_poly.pdbx_seq_one_letter_code
_entity_poly.pdbx_strand_id
1 'polypeptide(L)'
;MAGKKRPADPSIPESNLKALNPDGPHVYHRYHIETDPAPDVAPYPSRFHVRVGKVGLARHLLREIVHYRFNRRLVTSRPCMYGVFSGPIGGFAPRPKMCVGCLRCMTENPDFVRVYHNPERRLLGDSYFTPQLVDAVMYEAQTGKIPVKGAGYRGKFGGIGWDGMWTYMSEIVRPTRDGIHGREFISTVVHVGERPSYLTFNDQGMPAGPIPRGFSLPLPILFDLPPVSLLQDSLVRILVESARELETLVILPLSQMQRLGVQGQHIVPLITPEDHRPLAIPGEEPLMVELDSWNEELFKGVLRHFPAAIPCLRLNFGSGFEEQLLGCVDAGIRVFHLVANYHGRSTDGDFVLDTIRRAHQILVDARRRDHVTLIGGGGIIAA
;
A
#
# COMPACT_ATOMS: atom_id res chain seq x y z
N MET A 1 8.99 -3.74 -29.06
CA MET A 1 9.32 -5.03 -29.70
C MET A 1 8.20 -6.00 -29.36
N ALA A 2 7.38 -6.36 -30.34
CA ALA A 2 6.25 -7.26 -30.14
C ALA A 2 6.75 -8.67 -29.81
N GLY A 3 6.41 -9.17 -28.63
CA GLY A 3 6.74 -10.52 -28.19
C GLY A 3 6.10 -11.56 -29.10
N LYS A 4 6.90 -12.42 -29.70
CA LYS A 4 6.41 -13.58 -30.44
C LYS A 4 5.63 -14.48 -29.46
N LYS A 5 4.32 -14.63 -29.70
CA LYS A 5 3.50 -15.66 -29.03
C LYS A 5 4.17 -17.01 -29.25
N ARG A 6 4.51 -17.72 -28.17
CA ARG A 6 4.88 -19.13 -28.24
C ARG A 6 3.67 -19.90 -28.76
N PRO A 7 3.86 -20.87 -29.70
CA PRO A 7 2.76 -21.73 -30.11
C PRO A 7 2.26 -22.50 -28.88
N ALA A 8 0.96 -22.68 -28.79
CA ALA A 8 0.33 -23.53 -27.79
C ALA A 8 0.93 -24.94 -27.85
N ASP A 9 1.10 -25.57 -26.69
CA ASP A 9 1.60 -26.94 -26.58
C ASP A 9 0.68 -27.88 -27.33
N PRO A 10 1.12 -28.53 -28.37
CA PRO A 10 0.29 -29.41 -29.20
C PRO A 10 -0.14 -30.71 -28.50
N SER A 11 0.31 -30.97 -27.28
CA SER A 11 -0.02 -32.16 -26.50
C SER A 11 -1.38 -32.12 -25.80
N ILE A 12 -2.04 -30.95 -25.78
CA ILE A 12 -3.41 -30.81 -25.19
C ILE A 12 -4.39 -30.57 -26.34
N PRO A 13 -5.18 -31.56 -26.73
CA PRO A 13 -6.19 -31.38 -27.77
C PRO A 13 -7.22 -30.33 -27.31
N GLU A 14 -7.50 -29.31 -28.15
CA GLU A 14 -8.52 -28.31 -27.91
C GLU A 14 -9.91 -28.90 -27.62
N SER A 15 -10.16 -30.13 -28.08
CA SER A 15 -11.38 -30.89 -27.79
C SER A 15 -11.55 -31.20 -26.29
N ASN A 16 -10.47 -31.37 -25.54
CA ASN A 16 -10.55 -31.64 -24.10
C ASN A 16 -10.86 -30.41 -23.25
N LEU A 17 -10.63 -29.22 -23.80
CA LEU A 17 -11.01 -27.95 -23.14
C LEU A 17 -12.51 -27.63 -23.34
N LYS A 18 -13.11 -28.13 -24.43
CA LYS A 18 -14.55 -27.96 -24.71
C LYS A 18 -15.45 -29.05 -24.11
N ALA A 19 -14.87 -30.15 -23.66
CA ALA A 19 -15.61 -31.29 -23.11
C ALA A 19 -15.85 -31.21 -21.58
N LEU A 20 -15.31 -30.21 -20.91
CA LEU A 20 -15.62 -29.94 -19.50
C LEU A 20 -16.94 -29.20 -19.45
N ASN A 21 -18.03 -29.94 -19.14
CA ASN A 21 -19.34 -29.38 -18.91
C ASN A 21 -19.23 -28.32 -17.80
N PRO A 22 -19.49 -27.03 -18.09
CA PRO A 22 -19.33 -25.96 -17.11
C PRO A 22 -20.23 -26.12 -15.89
N ASP A 23 -21.30 -26.91 -15.98
CA ASP A 23 -22.30 -27.14 -14.94
C ASP A 23 -22.13 -28.48 -14.20
N GLY A 24 -21.03 -29.19 -14.42
CA GLY A 24 -20.78 -30.47 -13.76
C GLY A 24 -20.27 -30.31 -12.31
N PRO A 25 -20.62 -31.24 -11.40
CA PRO A 25 -20.33 -31.12 -9.95
C PRO A 25 -18.84 -31.12 -9.58
N HIS A 26 -17.93 -31.27 -10.55
CA HIS A 26 -16.48 -31.34 -10.33
C HIS A 26 -15.68 -30.50 -11.33
N VAL A 27 -16.18 -29.36 -11.76
CA VAL A 27 -15.44 -28.50 -12.69
C VAL A 27 -14.40 -27.69 -11.93
N TYR A 28 -13.13 -28.05 -12.10
CA TYR A 28 -12.02 -27.21 -11.68
C TYR A 28 -11.71 -26.21 -12.80
N HIS A 29 -11.87 -24.93 -12.52
CA HIS A 29 -11.40 -23.89 -13.43
C HIS A 29 -9.87 -23.86 -13.39
N ARG A 30 -9.25 -24.16 -14.51
CA ARG A 30 -7.82 -23.96 -14.68
C ARG A 30 -7.61 -22.60 -15.33
N TYR A 31 -6.97 -21.73 -14.59
CA TYR A 31 -6.55 -20.43 -15.12
C TYR A 31 -5.12 -20.57 -15.66
N HIS A 32 -4.91 -20.16 -16.91
CA HIS A 32 -3.56 -19.97 -17.42
C HIS A 32 -3.11 -18.58 -16.94
N ILE A 33 -2.14 -18.57 -16.03
CA ILE A 33 -1.56 -17.32 -15.54
C ILE A 33 -0.38 -17.00 -16.46
N GLU A 34 -0.54 -15.97 -17.28
CA GLU A 34 0.59 -15.40 -18.03
C GLU A 34 1.44 -14.59 -17.06
N THR A 35 2.72 -14.99 -16.96
CA THR A 35 3.68 -14.26 -16.12
C THR A 35 4.72 -13.60 -16.99
N ASP A 36 4.89 -12.30 -16.81
CA ASP A 36 6.03 -11.58 -17.35
C ASP A 36 7.23 -11.69 -16.42
N PRO A 37 8.46 -11.73 -16.95
CA PRO A 37 9.65 -11.64 -16.13
C PRO A 37 9.64 -10.33 -15.34
N ALA A 38 9.55 -10.41 -14.01
CA ALA A 38 9.69 -9.24 -13.18
C ALA A 38 11.14 -8.72 -13.21
N PRO A 39 11.38 -7.41 -13.19
CA PRO A 39 12.70 -6.86 -13.06
C PRO A 39 13.38 -7.39 -11.79
N ASP A 40 14.65 -7.73 -11.89
CA ASP A 40 15.43 -8.28 -10.77
C ASP A 40 15.90 -7.15 -9.86
N VAL A 41 14.98 -6.64 -9.05
CA VAL A 41 15.28 -5.60 -8.06
C VAL A 41 15.95 -6.24 -6.85
N ALA A 42 17.25 -6.09 -6.75
CA ALA A 42 18.01 -6.63 -5.63
C ALA A 42 18.04 -5.61 -4.48
N PRO A 43 17.86 -6.07 -3.22
CA PRO A 43 17.97 -5.20 -2.05
C PRO A 43 19.36 -4.55 -1.93
N TYR A 44 19.38 -3.26 -1.58
CA TYR A 44 20.62 -2.54 -1.29
C TYR A 44 20.52 -1.87 0.08
N PRO A 45 21.53 -2.05 0.93
CA PRO A 45 22.65 -3.00 0.85
C PRO A 45 22.18 -4.45 0.85
N SER A 46 23.02 -5.38 0.34
CA SER A 46 22.66 -6.81 0.26
C SER A 46 22.27 -7.40 1.61
N ARG A 47 21.27 -8.30 1.63
CA ARG A 47 20.79 -8.92 2.89
C ARG A 47 21.85 -9.77 3.57
N PHE A 48 22.70 -10.41 2.78
CA PHE A 48 23.73 -11.33 3.26
C PHE A 48 25.07 -10.99 2.67
N HIS A 49 26.09 -11.21 3.45
CA HIS A 49 27.45 -11.34 2.97
C HIS A 49 27.74 -12.78 2.60
N VAL A 50 28.39 -12.98 1.44
CA VAL A 50 28.84 -14.27 0.98
C VAL A 50 30.34 -14.22 0.82
N ARG A 51 31.05 -14.98 1.63
CA ARG A 51 32.49 -15.15 1.56
C ARG A 51 32.82 -16.53 1.03
N VAL A 52 33.72 -16.58 0.07
CA VAL A 52 34.20 -17.83 -0.53
C VAL A 52 35.72 -17.86 -0.41
N GLY A 53 36.23 -18.88 0.24
CA GLY A 53 37.66 -19.14 0.34
C GLY A 53 38.21 -19.56 -1.03
N LYS A 54 39.03 -18.70 -1.65
CA LYS A 54 39.51 -18.90 -3.02
C LYS A 54 40.31 -20.20 -3.21
N VAL A 55 41.14 -20.56 -2.23
CA VAL A 55 41.94 -21.79 -2.22
C VAL A 55 41.02 -23.03 -2.13
N GLY A 56 40.06 -22.98 -1.18
CA GLY A 56 39.09 -24.06 -1.02
C GLY A 56 38.25 -24.27 -2.29
N LEU A 57 37.79 -23.17 -2.89
CA LEU A 57 37.05 -23.22 -4.16
C LEU A 57 37.89 -23.79 -5.28
N ALA A 58 39.14 -23.36 -5.44
CA ALA A 58 40.04 -23.88 -6.48
C ALA A 58 40.28 -25.38 -6.29
N ARG A 59 40.56 -25.86 -5.07
CA ARG A 59 40.68 -27.27 -4.75
C ARG A 59 39.41 -28.05 -5.03
N HIS A 60 38.26 -27.50 -4.68
CA HIS A 60 36.96 -28.11 -4.99
C HIS A 60 36.75 -28.25 -6.50
N LEU A 61 36.97 -27.18 -7.26
CA LEU A 61 36.83 -27.21 -8.73
C LEU A 61 37.79 -28.20 -9.40
N LEU A 62 39.04 -28.29 -8.96
CA LEU A 62 39.99 -29.31 -9.46
C LEU A 62 39.47 -30.74 -9.21
N ARG A 63 38.94 -30.99 -8.01
CA ARG A 63 38.35 -32.27 -7.65
C ARG A 63 37.15 -32.61 -8.53
N GLU A 64 36.25 -31.62 -8.74
CA GLU A 64 35.06 -31.79 -9.60
C GLU A 64 35.43 -32.00 -11.07
N ILE A 65 36.43 -31.28 -11.59
CA ILE A 65 36.93 -31.45 -12.97
C ILE A 65 37.43 -32.88 -13.19
N VAL A 66 38.22 -33.40 -12.26
CA VAL A 66 38.73 -34.77 -12.34
C VAL A 66 37.58 -35.77 -12.20
N HIS A 67 36.69 -35.56 -11.22
CA HIS A 67 35.56 -36.45 -10.99
C HIS A 67 34.64 -36.57 -12.21
N TYR A 68 34.33 -35.45 -12.87
CA TYR A 68 33.48 -35.41 -14.05
C TYR A 68 34.25 -35.50 -15.36
N ARG A 69 35.45 -36.06 -15.32
CA ARG A 69 36.27 -36.33 -16.51
C ARG A 69 36.36 -35.14 -17.47
N PHE A 70 36.66 -33.96 -16.92
CA PHE A 70 36.75 -32.67 -17.66
C PHE A 70 35.48 -32.22 -18.37
N ASN A 71 34.31 -32.75 -18.00
CA ASN A 71 33.05 -32.27 -18.55
C ASN A 71 32.65 -30.91 -17.90
N ARG A 72 33.03 -29.84 -18.61
CA ARG A 72 32.79 -28.46 -18.13
C ARG A 72 31.29 -28.18 -17.86
N ARG A 73 30.37 -28.76 -18.66
CA ARG A 73 28.94 -28.57 -18.50
C ARG A 73 28.44 -29.08 -17.15
N LEU A 74 28.95 -30.21 -16.69
CA LEU A 74 28.57 -30.78 -15.40
C LEU A 74 29.18 -30.01 -14.25
N VAL A 75 30.44 -29.59 -14.33
CA VAL A 75 31.10 -28.78 -13.30
C VAL A 75 30.43 -27.45 -13.10
N THR A 76 29.95 -26.82 -14.18
CA THR A 76 29.28 -25.53 -14.14
C THR A 76 27.76 -25.61 -14.01
N SER A 77 27.16 -26.82 -14.01
CA SER A 77 25.72 -27.02 -14.00
C SER A 77 25.03 -26.85 -12.66
N ARG A 78 25.80 -26.67 -11.58
CA ARG A 78 25.29 -26.51 -10.20
C ARG A 78 25.50 -25.11 -9.64
N PRO A 79 25.19 -24.04 -10.37
CA PRO A 79 25.24 -22.73 -9.83
C PRO A 79 24.12 -22.59 -8.78
N CYS A 80 24.32 -21.66 -7.84
CA CYS A 80 23.24 -21.23 -6.96
C CYS A 80 22.02 -20.82 -7.79
N MET A 81 20.86 -21.42 -7.55
CA MET A 81 19.62 -21.13 -8.29
C MET A 81 19.20 -19.65 -8.23
N TYR A 82 19.69 -18.94 -7.20
CA TYR A 82 19.45 -17.50 -7.04
C TYR A 82 20.52 -16.62 -7.72
N GLY A 83 21.49 -17.23 -8.40
CA GLY A 83 22.47 -16.51 -9.20
C GLY A 83 23.64 -15.90 -8.42
N VAL A 84 23.85 -16.28 -7.17
CA VAL A 84 24.99 -15.75 -6.37
C VAL A 84 26.34 -16.05 -7.03
N PHE A 85 26.46 -17.22 -7.65
CA PHE A 85 27.69 -17.69 -8.29
C PHE A 85 27.62 -17.70 -9.83
N SER A 86 26.65 -16.99 -10.42
CA SER A 86 26.45 -16.95 -11.87
C SER A 86 27.24 -15.85 -12.60
N GLY A 87 28.19 -15.21 -11.92
CA GLY A 87 29.07 -14.22 -12.53
C GLY A 87 30.12 -14.85 -13.47
N PRO A 88 30.84 -14.05 -14.27
CA PRO A 88 31.80 -14.52 -15.27
C PRO A 88 32.94 -15.35 -14.66
N ILE A 89 33.29 -15.12 -13.43
CA ILE A 89 34.30 -15.88 -12.69
C ILE A 89 33.70 -16.72 -11.54
N GLY A 90 32.35 -16.93 -11.60
CA GLY A 90 31.65 -17.83 -10.71
C GLY A 90 31.83 -17.48 -9.22
N GLY A 91 32.11 -18.51 -8.42
CA GLY A 91 32.29 -18.36 -6.98
C GLY A 91 33.54 -17.57 -6.54
N PHE A 92 34.47 -17.24 -7.44
CA PHE A 92 35.61 -16.37 -7.11
C PHE A 92 35.21 -14.91 -6.89
N ALA A 93 34.07 -14.47 -7.49
CA ALA A 93 33.45 -13.18 -7.24
C ALA A 93 31.96 -13.39 -7.05
N PRO A 94 31.49 -13.80 -5.87
CA PRO A 94 30.08 -14.01 -5.60
C PRO A 94 29.33 -12.69 -5.67
N ARG A 95 28.05 -12.77 -6.04
CA ARG A 95 27.10 -11.65 -6.08
C ARG A 95 26.21 -11.66 -4.83
N PRO A 96 26.63 -11.07 -3.71
CA PRO A 96 25.90 -11.16 -2.43
C PRO A 96 24.50 -10.56 -2.52
N LYS A 97 24.27 -9.57 -3.39
CA LYS A 97 22.94 -8.98 -3.63
C LYS A 97 21.86 -10.00 -4.06
N MET A 98 22.29 -11.11 -4.65
CA MET A 98 21.41 -12.18 -5.12
C MET A 98 21.12 -13.22 -4.02
N CYS A 99 21.79 -13.15 -2.87
CA CYS A 99 21.66 -14.14 -1.81
C CYS A 99 20.36 -13.97 -1.04
N VAL A 100 19.59 -15.05 -0.93
CA VAL A 100 18.34 -15.12 -0.14
C VAL A 100 18.52 -15.75 1.24
N GLY A 101 19.74 -16.21 1.58
CA GLY A 101 20.02 -16.84 2.87
C GLY A 101 19.50 -18.25 3.04
N CYS A 102 19.32 -19.01 1.96
CA CYS A 102 18.90 -20.41 2.02
C CYS A 102 19.96 -21.35 2.63
N LEU A 103 21.18 -20.88 2.81
CA LEU A 103 22.34 -21.55 3.43
C LEU A 103 22.79 -22.85 2.75
N ARG A 104 22.16 -23.29 1.68
CA ARG A 104 22.48 -24.55 0.99
C ARG A 104 23.96 -24.63 0.59
N CYS A 105 24.52 -23.56 0.01
CA CYS A 105 25.92 -23.50 -0.39
C CYS A 105 26.88 -23.66 0.81
N MET A 106 26.51 -23.19 1.99
CA MET A 106 27.27 -23.34 3.23
C MET A 106 27.16 -24.76 3.80
N THR A 107 25.98 -25.38 3.68
CA THR A 107 25.76 -26.77 4.11
C THR A 107 26.53 -27.76 3.20
N GLU A 108 26.51 -27.53 1.89
CA GLU A 108 27.20 -28.38 0.92
C GLU A 108 28.74 -28.18 0.92
N ASN A 109 29.19 -26.97 1.25
CA ASN A 109 30.62 -26.59 1.19
C ASN A 109 31.06 -25.84 2.44
N PRO A 110 30.98 -26.45 3.63
CA PRO A 110 31.24 -25.78 4.90
C PRO A 110 32.70 -25.33 5.06
N ASP A 111 33.63 -25.91 4.31
CA ASP A 111 35.05 -25.62 4.43
C ASP A 111 35.44 -24.27 3.86
N PHE A 112 34.76 -23.82 2.81
CA PHE A 112 35.19 -22.62 2.10
C PHE A 112 34.05 -21.61 1.80
N VAL A 113 32.78 -21.93 2.04
CA VAL A 113 31.68 -20.99 1.88
C VAL A 113 31.15 -20.53 3.24
N ARG A 114 30.98 -19.23 3.41
CA ARG A 114 30.37 -18.62 4.58
C ARG A 114 29.32 -17.62 4.15
N VAL A 115 28.12 -17.71 4.74
CA VAL A 115 27.01 -16.79 4.54
C VAL A 115 26.58 -16.27 5.91
N TYR A 116 26.52 -14.97 6.06
CA TYR A 116 26.10 -14.33 7.30
C TYR A 116 25.31 -13.05 6.99
N HIS A 117 24.50 -12.62 7.95
CA HIS A 117 23.72 -11.40 7.79
C HIS A 117 24.63 -10.19 7.60
N ASN A 118 24.26 -9.32 6.65
CA ASN A 118 24.96 -8.08 6.42
C ASN A 118 24.69 -7.10 7.59
N PRO A 119 25.70 -6.69 8.36
CA PRO A 119 25.52 -5.76 9.46
C PRO A 119 25.03 -4.38 9.01
N GLU A 120 25.37 -3.94 7.80
CA GLU A 120 24.90 -2.66 7.25
C GLU A 120 23.38 -2.59 7.15
N ARG A 121 22.73 -3.74 7.00
CA ARG A 121 21.25 -3.83 6.97
C ARG A 121 20.60 -3.43 8.30
N ARG A 122 21.32 -3.55 9.41
CA ARG A 122 20.81 -3.12 10.73
C ARG A 122 20.73 -1.61 10.87
N LEU A 123 21.45 -0.89 10.02
CA LEU A 123 21.44 0.57 9.97
C LEU A 123 20.33 1.13 9.06
N LEU A 124 19.65 0.25 8.30
CA LEU A 124 18.54 0.61 7.44
C LEU A 124 17.25 0.62 8.24
N GLY A 125 16.55 1.76 8.17
CA GLY A 125 15.28 1.90 8.86
C GLY A 125 15.42 1.89 10.39
N ASP A 126 14.34 1.53 11.04
CA ASP A 126 14.24 1.47 12.51
C ASP A 126 13.38 0.28 12.94
N SER A 127 12.91 0.29 14.19
CA SER A 127 12.02 -0.75 14.70
C SER A 127 10.64 -0.78 14.04
N TYR A 128 10.24 0.31 13.43
CA TYR A 128 8.95 0.47 12.73
C TYR A 128 9.10 0.25 11.23
N PHE A 129 9.96 1.03 10.57
CA PHE A 129 10.32 0.86 9.17
C PHE A 129 11.46 -0.16 9.04
N THR A 130 11.11 -1.43 9.16
CA THR A 130 12.11 -2.50 9.09
C THR A 130 12.74 -2.61 7.70
N PRO A 131 13.97 -3.14 7.58
CA PRO A 131 14.62 -3.34 6.27
C PRO A 131 13.79 -4.17 5.29
N GLN A 132 12.96 -5.09 5.79
CA GLN A 132 12.07 -5.91 4.94
C GLN A 132 10.94 -5.08 4.34
N LEU A 133 10.37 -4.18 5.13
CA LEU A 133 9.35 -3.25 4.65
C LEU A 133 9.92 -2.30 3.60
N VAL A 134 11.10 -1.73 3.88
CA VAL A 134 11.80 -0.86 2.91
C VAL A 134 12.04 -1.60 1.59
N ASP A 135 12.50 -2.85 1.63
CA ASP A 135 12.68 -3.67 0.42
C ASP A 135 11.37 -3.88 -0.35
N ALA A 136 10.27 -4.17 0.35
CA ALA A 136 8.97 -4.39 -0.28
C ALA A 136 8.46 -3.11 -0.96
N VAL A 137 8.46 -1.99 -0.24
CA VAL A 137 8.03 -0.69 -0.76
C VAL A 137 8.90 -0.27 -1.95
N MET A 138 10.22 -0.44 -1.87
CA MET A 138 11.12 -0.11 -2.98
C MET A 138 10.88 -0.99 -4.21
N TYR A 139 10.60 -2.28 -4.01
CA TYR A 139 10.26 -3.17 -5.12
C TYR A 139 8.96 -2.72 -5.79
N GLU A 140 7.91 -2.48 -5.02
CA GLU A 140 6.61 -2.05 -5.52
C GLU A 140 6.70 -0.68 -6.21
N ALA A 141 7.43 0.27 -5.63
CA ALA A 141 7.64 1.60 -6.22
C ALA A 141 8.42 1.55 -7.55
N GLN A 142 9.38 0.66 -7.69
CA GLN A 142 10.18 0.54 -8.91
C GLN A 142 9.50 -0.27 -10.01
N THR A 143 8.66 -1.21 -9.65
CA THR A 143 8.08 -2.16 -10.61
C THR A 143 6.60 -1.92 -10.88
N GLY A 144 5.91 -1.19 -10.00
CA GLY A 144 4.44 -1.08 -10.01
C GLY A 144 3.72 -2.41 -9.78
N LYS A 145 4.42 -3.42 -9.23
CA LYS A 145 3.89 -4.78 -9.07
C LYS A 145 4.12 -5.30 -7.66
N ILE A 146 3.14 -5.99 -7.13
CA ILE A 146 3.30 -6.79 -5.90
C ILE A 146 4.05 -8.07 -6.28
N PRO A 147 5.18 -8.42 -5.62
CA PRO A 147 5.94 -9.60 -5.97
C PRO A 147 5.17 -10.88 -5.67
N VAL A 148 5.15 -11.82 -6.61
CA VAL A 148 4.65 -13.17 -6.37
C VAL A 148 5.60 -13.87 -5.37
N LYS A 149 5.07 -14.28 -4.23
CA LYS A 149 5.83 -14.94 -3.18
C LYS A 149 5.86 -16.44 -3.42
N GLY A 150 7.03 -16.96 -3.76
CA GLY A 150 7.23 -18.36 -4.06
C GLY A 150 8.72 -18.72 -4.15
N ALA A 151 9.04 -19.84 -4.74
CA ALA A 151 10.42 -20.24 -4.99
C ALA A 151 11.15 -19.15 -5.79
N GLY A 152 12.26 -18.66 -5.28
CA GLY A 152 13.02 -17.54 -5.87
C GLY A 152 12.64 -16.15 -5.34
N TYR A 153 11.54 -15.98 -4.62
CA TYR A 153 11.23 -14.72 -3.97
C TYR A 153 12.26 -14.39 -2.89
N ARG A 154 12.83 -13.18 -2.94
CA ARG A 154 13.91 -12.76 -2.04
C ARG A 154 13.43 -12.02 -0.80
N GLY A 155 12.12 -11.79 -0.67
CA GLY A 155 11.49 -11.14 0.46
C GLY A 155 11.00 -12.09 1.53
N LYS A 156 10.33 -11.54 2.52
CA LYS A 156 9.62 -12.29 3.54
C LYS A 156 8.32 -12.84 2.97
N PHE A 157 8.01 -14.11 3.22
CA PHE A 157 6.69 -14.66 2.92
C PHE A 157 5.66 -14.08 3.89
N GLY A 158 4.61 -13.49 3.35
CA GLY A 158 3.48 -12.98 4.13
C GLY A 158 3.64 -11.56 4.69
N GLY A 159 2.55 -10.89 4.79
CA GLY A 159 2.09 -10.00 5.82
C GLY A 159 2.74 -8.63 6.01
N ILE A 160 3.47 -8.06 5.08
CA ILE A 160 3.82 -6.63 5.19
C ILE A 160 3.54 -5.98 3.83
N GLY A 161 2.55 -5.12 3.80
CA GLY A 161 2.09 -4.41 2.61
C GLY A 161 0.62 -4.66 2.30
N TRP A 162 0.17 -4.21 1.15
CA TRP A 162 -1.23 -4.30 0.71
C TRP A 162 -1.74 -5.74 0.53
N ASP A 163 -0.85 -6.70 0.29
CA ASP A 163 -1.15 -8.12 0.23
C ASP A 163 -1.48 -8.75 1.60
N GLY A 164 -1.19 -8.03 2.69
CA GLY A 164 -1.59 -8.39 4.05
C GLY A 164 -2.94 -7.78 4.48
N MET A 165 -3.61 -7.02 3.63
CA MET A 165 -4.89 -6.42 3.95
C MET A 165 -5.99 -7.47 3.93
N TRP A 166 -6.72 -7.57 5.04
CA TRP A 166 -7.90 -8.40 5.16
C TRP A 166 -9.14 -7.52 5.22
N THR A 167 -10.09 -7.77 4.32
CA THR A 167 -11.41 -7.17 4.43
C THR A 167 -12.30 -8.07 5.28
N TYR A 168 -12.83 -7.54 6.37
CA TYR A 168 -13.85 -8.22 7.14
C TYR A 168 -15.19 -8.10 6.41
N MET A 169 -15.69 -9.22 5.94
CA MET A 169 -16.99 -9.29 5.27
C MET A 169 -17.91 -10.15 6.11
N SER A 170 -18.70 -9.52 6.96
CA SER A 170 -19.64 -10.20 7.86
C SER A 170 -20.75 -10.96 7.13
N GLU A 171 -21.01 -10.63 5.88
CA GLU A 171 -22.07 -11.25 5.08
C GLU A 171 -21.67 -12.57 4.42
N ILE A 172 -20.39 -12.89 4.39
CA ILE A 172 -19.90 -14.16 3.83
C ILE A 172 -19.78 -15.23 4.92
N VAL A 173 -20.72 -15.29 5.81
CA VAL A 173 -20.77 -16.34 6.84
C VAL A 173 -21.31 -17.65 6.26
N ARG A 174 -21.81 -17.67 5.06
CA ARG A 174 -22.31 -18.89 4.44
C ARG A 174 -21.25 -19.53 3.58
N PRO A 175 -20.69 -20.68 3.95
CA PRO A 175 -19.85 -21.48 3.08
C PRO A 175 -20.68 -22.16 2.01
N THR A 176 -21.46 -21.39 1.29
CA THR A 176 -22.27 -21.89 0.18
C THR A 176 -21.48 -21.76 -1.10
N ARG A 177 -21.85 -22.56 -2.07
CA ARG A 177 -21.38 -22.45 -3.45
C ARG A 177 -21.41 -21.01 -3.95
N ASP A 178 -22.39 -20.25 -3.48
CA ASP A 178 -22.65 -18.88 -3.88
C ASP A 178 -21.75 -17.87 -3.16
N GLY A 179 -21.12 -18.25 -2.03
CA GLY A 179 -20.18 -17.42 -1.28
C GLY A 179 -18.88 -17.13 -2.04
N ILE A 180 -18.51 -17.94 -3.01
CA ILE A 180 -17.38 -17.69 -3.88
C ILE A 180 -17.71 -16.57 -4.88
N HIS A 181 -18.90 -16.56 -5.43
CA HIS A 181 -19.34 -15.52 -6.37
C HIS A 181 -19.51 -14.15 -5.70
N GLY A 182 -19.92 -14.11 -4.43
CA GLY A 182 -19.99 -12.86 -3.67
C GLY A 182 -18.62 -12.17 -3.44
N ARG A 183 -17.53 -12.90 -3.54
CA ARG A 183 -16.17 -12.34 -3.42
C ARG A 183 -15.70 -11.60 -4.67
N GLU A 184 -16.30 -11.85 -5.80
CA GLU A 184 -15.96 -11.19 -7.06
C GLU A 184 -16.47 -9.74 -7.10
N PHE A 185 -17.40 -9.40 -6.20
CA PHE A 185 -18.04 -8.08 -6.13
C PHE A 185 -17.71 -7.33 -4.84
N ILE A 186 -16.51 -7.49 -4.32
CA ILE A 186 -16.06 -6.70 -3.17
C ILE A 186 -15.95 -5.25 -3.63
N SER A 187 -16.84 -4.41 -3.13
CA SER A 187 -16.74 -2.98 -3.34
C SER A 187 -15.73 -2.39 -2.37
N THR A 188 -14.76 -1.67 -2.91
CA THR A 188 -13.82 -0.85 -2.13
C THR A 188 -14.35 0.57 -1.93
N VAL A 189 -15.49 0.90 -2.52
CA VAL A 189 -16.11 2.23 -2.47
C VAL A 189 -16.43 2.60 -1.04
N VAL A 190 -15.98 3.78 -0.64
CA VAL A 190 -16.30 4.38 0.66
C VAL A 190 -17.04 5.67 0.47
N HIS A 191 -17.96 5.95 1.38
CA HIS A 191 -18.66 7.23 1.45
C HIS A 191 -17.99 8.16 2.46
N VAL A 192 -17.73 9.40 2.04
CA VAL A 192 -17.15 10.45 2.89
C VAL A 192 -18.19 11.55 3.07
N GLY A 193 -18.44 11.93 4.32
CA GLY A 193 -19.43 12.94 4.66
C GLY A 193 -20.49 12.46 5.63
N GLU A 194 -21.67 13.05 5.57
CA GLU A 194 -22.81 12.65 6.39
C GLU A 194 -23.40 11.34 5.91
N ARG A 195 -23.58 10.39 6.81
CA ARG A 195 -24.35 9.18 6.52
C ARG A 195 -25.85 9.45 6.69
N PRO A 196 -26.68 9.12 5.70
CA PRO A 196 -28.12 9.10 5.91
C PRO A 196 -28.47 7.94 6.84
N SER A 197 -29.05 8.23 8.01
CA SER A 197 -29.56 7.18 8.89
C SER A 197 -30.75 6.43 8.28
N TYR A 198 -31.69 7.15 7.72
CA TYR A 198 -32.83 6.62 6.95
C TYR A 198 -33.32 7.68 5.97
N LEU A 199 -33.59 7.29 4.73
CA LEU A 199 -34.30 8.13 3.79
C LEU A 199 -35.79 7.90 3.99
N THR A 200 -36.51 8.95 4.35
CA THR A 200 -37.97 8.97 4.31
C THR A 200 -38.42 9.54 2.97
N PHE A 201 -39.44 8.96 2.40
CA PHE A 201 -40.00 9.39 1.12
C PHE A 201 -41.40 9.94 1.34
N ASN A 202 -41.77 10.97 0.59
CA ASN A 202 -43.13 11.49 0.55
C ASN A 202 -44.02 10.59 -0.36
N ASP A 203 -45.33 10.89 -0.42
CA ASP A 203 -46.30 10.14 -1.22
C ASP A 203 -46.01 10.14 -2.72
N GLN A 204 -45.11 11.03 -3.19
CA GLN A 204 -44.66 11.12 -4.58
C GLN A 204 -43.36 10.36 -4.83
N GLY A 205 -42.83 9.65 -3.83
CA GLY A 205 -41.58 8.89 -3.94
C GLY A 205 -40.30 9.76 -3.91
N MET A 206 -40.40 11.04 -3.54
CA MET A 206 -39.26 11.94 -3.37
C MET A 206 -38.75 11.92 -1.94
N PRO A 207 -37.42 12.08 -1.69
CA PRO A 207 -36.89 12.20 -0.35
C PRO A 207 -37.60 13.32 0.43
N ALA A 208 -38.09 12.98 1.62
CA ALA A 208 -38.86 13.90 2.48
C ALA A 208 -38.00 14.74 3.42
N GLY A 209 -36.69 14.61 3.36
CA GLY A 209 -35.74 15.35 4.20
C GLY A 209 -34.54 15.86 3.42
N PRO A 210 -33.64 16.61 4.07
CA PRO A 210 -32.42 17.07 3.43
C PRO A 210 -31.55 15.88 3.04
N ILE A 211 -31.06 15.88 1.81
CA ILE A 211 -30.10 14.87 1.34
C ILE A 211 -28.78 15.14 2.06
N PRO A 212 -28.20 14.16 2.78
CA PRO A 212 -26.92 14.31 3.45
C PRO A 212 -25.82 14.69 2.48
N ARG A 213 -24.94 15.59 2.89
CA ARG A 213 -23.79 15.97 2.09
C ARG A 213 -22.74 14.86 2.13
N GLY A 214 -22.32 14.41 0.98
CA GLY A 214 -21.31 13.37 0.87
C GLY A 214 -20.90 13.11 -0.55
N PHE A 215 -19.78 12.41 -0.71
CA PHE A 215 -19.30 11.89 -1.97
C PHE A 215 -18.73 10.49 -1.76
N SER A 216 -18.51 9.76 -2.84
CA SER A 216 -17.95 8.42 -2.79
C SER A 216 -16.56 8.41 -3.41
N LEU A 217 -15.66 7.63 -2.81
CA LEU A 217 -14.34 7.33 -3.35
C LEU A 217 -14.26 5.85 -3.72
N PRO A 218 -13.69 5.49 -4.87
CA PRO A 218 -13.55 4.09 -5.29
C PRO A 218 -12.57 3.31 -4.42
N LEU A 219 -11.64 4.01 -3.74
CA LEU A 219 -10.63 3.43 -2.86
C LEU A 219 -10.70 4.08 -1.47
N PRO A 220 -10.59 3.30 -0.37
CA PRO A 220 -10.58 3.82 1.00
C PRO A 220 -9.22 4.43 1.40
N ILE A 221 -8.55 5.08 0.47
CA ILE A 221 -7.20 5.60 0.61
C ILE A 221 -7.14 6.97 -0.02
N LEU A 222 -6.47 7.89 0.66
CA LEU A 222 -6.13 9.21 0.12
C LEU A 222 -4.64 9.49 0.37
N PHE A 223 -4.07 10.40 -0.39
CA PHE A 223 -2.69 10.85 -0.21
C PHE A 223 -2.65 11.98 0.82
N ASP A 224 -1.98 11.74 1.94
CA ASP A 224 -1.66 12.80 2.91
C ASP A 224 -0.28 13.41 2.59
N LEU A 225 0.03 14.50 3.28
CA LEU A 225 1.27 15.25 3.11
C LEU A 225 2.49 14.38 3.50
N PRO A 226 3.45 14.22 2.58
CA PRO A 226 4.75 13.72 2.98
C PRO A 226 5.50 14.75 3.86
N PRO A 227 6.57 14.33 4.56
CA PRO A 227 7.39 15.26 5.32
C PRO A 227 7.78 16.49 4.51
N VAL A 228 7.75 17.67 5.12
CA VAL A 228 8.06 18.96 4.45
C VAL A 228 9.39 18.93 3.71
N SER A 229 10.38 18.23 4.26
CA SER A 229 11.70 18.05 3.62
C SER A 229 11.65 17.28 2.29
N LEU A 230 10.59 16.51 2.05
CA LEU A 230 10.37 15.72 0.83
C LEU A 230 9.38 16.37 -0.14
N LEU A 231 8.73 17.47 0.25
CA LEU A 231 7.74 18.19 -0.57
C LEU A 231 8.41 18.98 -1.72
N GLN A 232 9.01 18.26 -2.65
CA GLN A 232 9.51 18.84 -3.90
C GLN A 232 8.35 19.00 -4.89
N ASP A 233 8.45 20.00 -5.74
CA ASP A 233 7.42 20.33 -6.76
C ASP A 233 7.09 19.14 -7.68
N SER A 234 8.10 18.35 -8.04
CA SER A 234 7.93 17.14 -8.84
C SER A 234 7.10 16.10 -8.12
N LEU A 235 7.34 15.88 -6.82
CA LEU A 235 6.58 14.92 -6.02
C LEU A 235 5.12 15.36 -5.89
N VAL A 236 4.89 16.65 -5.62
CA VAL A 236 3.52 17.18 -5.52
C VAL A 236 2.75 16.96 -6.82
N ARG A 237 3.36 17.23 -7.98
CA ARG A 237 2.73 16.99 -9.28
C ARG A 237 2.43 15.51 -9.53
N ILE A 238 3.32 14.61 -9.11
CA ILE A 238 3.11 13.17 -9.20
C ILE A 238 1.92 12.75 -8.31
N LEU A 239 1.86 13.24 -7.07
CA LEU A 239 0.75 12.93 -6.16
C LEU A 239 -0.60 13.43 -6.70
N VAL A 240 -0.63 14.64 -7.24
CA VAL A 240 -1.85 15.21 -7.86
C VAL A 240 -2.31 14.38 -9.04
N GLU A 241 -1.39 13.99 -9.93
CA GLU A 241 -1.72 13.17 -11.09
C GLU A 241 -2.16 11.76 -10.68
N SER A 242 -1.47 11.15 -9.71
CA SER A 242 -1.85 9.83 -9.19
C SER A 242 -3.23 9.85 -8.51
N ALA A 243 -3.55 10.91 -7.76
CA ALA A 243 -4.86 11.05 -7.14
C ALA A 243 -5.96 11.15 -8.21
N ARG A 244 -5.70 11.90 -9.29
CA ARG A 244 -6.61 12.03 -10.41
C ARG A 244 -6.84 10.69 -11.14
N GLU A 245 -5.76 9.96 -11.44
CA GLU A 245 -5.85 8.66 -12.12
C GLU A 245 -6.55 7.57 -11.28
N LEU A 246 -6.35 7.61 -9.97
CA LEU A 246 -6.96 6.67 -9.03
C LEU A 246 -8.36 7.10 -8.54
N GLU A 247 -8.85 8.24 -9.01
CA GLU A 247 -10.11 8.84 -8.57
C GLU A 247 -10.21 8.99 -7.04
N THR A 248 -9.06 9.27 -6.40
CA THR A 248 -8.96 9.52 -4.95
C THR A 248 -8.57 10.97 -4.67
N LEU A 249 -8.28 11.28 -3.40
CA LEU A 249 -7.95 12.62 -2.97
C LEU A 249 -6.47 12.75 -2.59
N VAL A 250 -5.95 13.97 -2.76
CA VAL A 250 -4.63 14.38 -2.25
C VAL A 250 -4.78 15.64 -1.42
N ILE A 251 -4.23 15.64 -0.21
CA ILE A 251 -4.23 16.79 0.70
C ILE A 251 -2.98 17.63 0.41
N LEU A 252 -3.16 18.93 0.17
CA LEU A 252 -2.06 19.85 -0.09
C LEU A 252 -2.26 21.18 0.65
N PRO A 253 -1.19 21.80 1.19
CA PRO A 253 -1.27 23.14 1.73
C PRO A 253 -1.79 24.13 0.68
N LEU A 254 -2.71 25.00 1.06
CA LEU A 254 -3.29 26.00 0.16
C LEU A 254 -2.21 26.86 -0.50
N SER A 255 -1.20 27.26 0.25
CA SER A 255 -0.05 28.02 -0.28
C SER A 255 0.72 27.28 -1.39
N GLN A 256 0.81 25.96 -1.27
CA GLN A 256 1.51 25.14 -2.26
C GLN A 256 0.67 24.91 -3.52
N MET A 257 -0.64 24.73 -3.37
CA MET A 257 -1.58 24.70 -4.49
C MET A 257 -1.49 25.99 -5.32
N GLN A 258 -1.54 27.13 -4.65
CA GLN A 258 -1.45 28.47 -5.31
C GLN A 258 -0.10 28.65 -6.01
N ARG A 259 1.00 28.27 -5.36
CA ARG A 259 2.36 28.40 -5.90
C ARG A 259 2.57 27.56 -7.16
N LEU A 260 2.03 26.35 -7.18
CA LEU A 260 2.19 25.40 -8.29
C LEU A 260 1.11 25.52 -9.37
N GLY A 261 0.07 26.30 -9.11
CA GLY A 261 -1.07 26.45 -10.01
C GLY A 261 -1.85 25.16 -10.23
N VAL A 262 -1.86 24.25 -9.23
CA VAL A 262 -2.60 23.00 -9.31
C VAL A 262 -4.01 23.19 -8.77
N GLN A 263 -4.98 22.58 -9.45
CA GLN A 263 -6.40 22.70 -9.12
C GLN A 263 -7.17 21.45 -9.57
N GLY A 264 -8.35 21.23 -9.00
CA GLY A 264 -9.23 20.11 -9.35
C GLY A 264 -9.98 19.59 -8.13
N GLN A 265 -11.09 18.93 -8.37
CA GLN A 265 -11.95 18.37 -7.29
C GLN A 265 -11.26 17.34 -6.41
N HIS A 266 -10.27 16.65 -6.95
CA HIS A 266 -9.47 15.62 -6.26
C HIS A 266 -8.39 16.19 -5.33
N ILE A 267 -8.20 17.52 -5.30
CA ILE A 267 -7.23 18.16 -4.42
C ILE A 267 -7.99 18.73 -3.21
N VAL A 268 -7.54 18.34 -2.02
CA VAL A 268 -8.06 18.83 -0.75
C VAL A 268 -7.14 19.94 -0.24
N PRO A 269 -7.56 21.19 -0.27
CA PRO A 269 -6.76 22.27 0.30
C PRO A 269 -6.72 22.12 1.83
N LEU A 270 -5.51 22.05 2.37
CA LEU A 270 -5.26 22.17 3.80
C LEU A 270 -5.12 23.66 4.15
N ILE A 271 -6.02 24.14 4.97
CA ILE A 271 -6.11 25.52 5.38
C ILE A 271 -5.61 25.65 6.81
N THR A 272 -4.65 26.54 7.01
CA THR A 272 -4.10 26.88 8.32
C THR A 272 -4.67 28.19 8.84
N PRO A 273 -4.63 28.48 10.16
CA PRO A 273 -5.06 29.78 10.71
C PRO A 273 -4.28 30.97 10.13
N GLU A 274 -3.14 30.73 9.50
CA GLU A 274 -2.29 31.75 8.87
C GLU A 274 -2.77 32.13 7.45
N ASP A 275 -3.64 31.34 6.86
CA ASP A 275 -4.22 31.61 5.53
C ASP A 275 -5.31 32.68 5.61
N HIS A 276 -4.95 33.88 6.04
CA HIS A 276 -5.87 35.02 6.27
C HIS A 276 -6.40 35.69 5.00
N ARG A 277 -5.97 35.25 3.82
CA ARG A 277 -6.44 35.82 2.55
C ARG A 277 -7.72 35.15 2.09
N PRO A 278 -8.57 35.86 1.32
CA PRO A 278 -9.78 35.25 0.80
C PRO A 278 -9.42 33.94 0.13
N LEU A 279 -10.11 32.87 0.54
CA LEU A 279 -9.89 31.48 0.12
C LEU A 279 -10.27 31.31 -1.36
N ALA A 280 -9.71 32.12 -2.23
CA ALA A 280 -9.95 32.01 -3.65
C ALA A 280 -9.07 30.89 -4.21
N ILE A 281 -9.68 29.74 -4.45
CA ILE A 281 -9.10 28.68 -5.24
C ILE A 281 -9.64 28.85 -6.65
N PRO A 282 -8.80 29.16 -7.64
CA PRO A 282 -9.25 29.22 -9.02
C PRO A 282 -9.64 27.84 -9.53
N GLY A 283 -10.71 27.73 -10.29
CA GLY A 283 -11.14 26.50 -10.93
C GLY A 283 -12.34 25.82 -10.25
N GLU A 284 -12.42 24.50 -10.36
CA GLU A 284 -13.50 23.71 -9.78
C GLU A 284 -13.43 23.67 -8.25
N GLU A 285 -14.59 23.74 -7.62
CA GLU A 285 -14.71 23.62 -6.17
C GLU A 285 -14.23 22.24 -5.70
N PRO A 286 -13.37 22.17 -4.66
CA PRO A 286 -12.89 20.88 -4.13
C PRO A 286 -14.03 20.08 -3.50
N LEU A 287 -13.96 18.75 -3.55
CA LEU A 287 -14.92 17.88 -2.87
C LEU A 287 -14.83 17.99 -1.34
N MET A 288 -13.64 18.26 -0.84
CA MET A 288 -13.35 18.36 0.59
C MET A 288 -12.34 19.49 0.83
N VAL A 289 -12.47 20.16 1.97
CA VAL A 289 -11.50 21.15 2.46
C VAL A 289 -11.08 20.74 3.86
N GLU A 290 -9.80 20.67 4.12
CA GLU A 290 -9.26 20.28 5.43
C GLU A 290 -8.78 21.48 6.22
N LEU A 291 -9.20 21.56 7.48
CA LEU A 291 -8.75 22.53 8.46
C LEU A 291 -7.64 21.89 9.29
N ASP A 292 -6.48 22.54 9.40
CA ASP A 292 -5.35 22.05 10.20
C ASP A 292 -5.65 22.02 11.71
N SER A 293 -6.48 22.94 12.16
CA SER A 293 -6.91 23.03 13.55
C SER A 293 -8.31 23.63 13.65
N TRP A 294 -8.98 23.39 14.79
CA TRP A 294 -10.29 23.96 15.01
C TRP A 294 -10.24 25.49 15.20
N ASN A 295 -10.94 26.17 14.32
CA ASN A 295 -11.19 27.60 14.39
C ASN A 295 -12.58 27.90 13.82
N GLU A 296 -13.48 28.44 14.63
CA GLU A 296 -14.87 28.63 14.23
C GLU A 296 -15.04 29.69 13.11
N GLU A 297 -14.22 30.73 13.10
CA GLU A 297 -14.28 31.76 12.05
C GLU A 297 -13.77 31.19 10.71
N LEU A 298 -12.69 30.39 10.74
CA LEU A 298 -12.16 29.73 9.58
C LEU A 298 -13.16 28.70 9.03
N PHE A 299 -13.79 27.94 9.91
CA PHE A 299 -14.85 26.98 9.53
C PHE A 299 -16.03 27.69 8.84
N LYS A 300 -16.53 28.79 9.42
CA LYS A 300 -17.57 29.62 8.80
C LYS A 300 -17.11 30.25 7.48
N GLY A 301 -15.83 30.57 7.38
CA GLY A 301 -15.19 31.03 6.16
C GLY A 301 -15.24 29.96 5.06
N VAL A 302 -14.84 28.73 5.38
CA VAL A 302 -14.89 27.58 4.45
C VAL A 302 -16.31 27.33 3.95
N LEU A 303 -17.31 27.29 4.85
CA LEU A 303 -18.70 27.07 4.45
C LEU A 303 -19.27 28.17 3.52
N ARG A 304 -18.74 29.40 3.64
CA ARG A 304 -19.16 30.52 2.75
C ARG A 304 -18.49 30.49 1.40
N HIS A 305 -17.19 30.13 1.36
CA HIS A 305 -16.41 30.15 0.12
C HIS A 305 -16.53 28.85 -0.69
N PHE A 306 -16.77 27.73 -0.01
CA PHE A 306 -16.90 26.40 -0.60
C PHE A 306 -18.19 25.72 -0.12
N PRO A 307 -19.36 26.21 -0.57
CA PRO A 307 -20.64 25.72 -0.06
C PRO A 307 -20.95 24.25 -0.44
N ALA A 308 -20.33 23.72 -1.48
CA ALA A 308 -20.48 22.32 -1.90
C ALA A 308 -19.43 21.40 -1.26
N ALA A 309 -18.27 21.93 -0.86
CA ALA A 309 -17.21 21.13 -0.26
C ALA A 309 -17.57 20.65 1.16
N ILE A 310 -17.04 19.47 1.50
CA ILE A 310 -17.19 18.92 2.84
C ILE A 310 -16.02 19.40 3.72
N PRO A 311 -16.27 20.10 4.82
CA PRO A 311 -15.22 20.46 5.75
C PRO A 311 -14.74 19.21 6.51
N CYS A 312 -13.43 19.01 6.51
CA CYS A 312 -12.71 18.01 7.27
C CYS A 312 -11.86 18.71 8.33
N LEU A 313 -11.79 18.17 9.53
CA LEU A 313 -10.95 18.70 10.59
C LEU A 313 -9.82 17.72 10.90
N ARG A 314 -8.57 18.21 10.81
CA ARG A 314 -7.39 17.49 11.26
C ARG A 314 -7.31 17.54 12.78
N LEU A 315 -7.21 16.38 13.41
CA LEU A 315 -7.10 16.23 14.85
C LEU A 315 -5.89 15.38 15.23
N ASN A 316 -5.11 15.92 16.17
CA ASN A 316 -4.07 15.16 16.84
C ASN A 316 -4.62 14.60 18.15
N PHE A 317 -4.24 13.38 18.49
CA PHE A 317 -4.57 12.80 19.77
C PHE A 317 -3.73 13.41 20.88
N GLY A 318 -4.41 13.84 21.95
CA GLY A 318 -3.79 14.45 23.13
C GLY A 318 -4.80 14.66 24.25
N SER A 319 -4.41 15.37 25.30
CA SER A 319 -5.30 15.75 26.40
C SER A 319 -6.48 16.59 25.89
N GLY A 320 -7.70 16.28 26.35
CA GLY A 320 -8.92 16.96 25.90
C GLY A 320 -9.44 16.53 24.52
N PHE A 321 -8.87 15.49 23.91
CA PHE A 321 -9.29 15.01 22.58
C PHE A 321 -10.79 14.68 22.49
N GLU A 322 -11.36 14.04 23.52
CA GLU A 322 -12.77 13.66 23.55
C GLU A 322 -13.69 14.88 23.50
N GLU A 323 -13.42 15.88 24.36
CA GLU A 323 -14.18 17.12 24.40
C GLU A 323 -14.08 17.89 23.09
N GLN A 324 -12.89 17.93 22.50
CA GLN A 324 -12.66 18.57 21.21
C GLN A 324 -13.40 17.86 20.08
N LEU A 325 -13.31 16.54 20.00
CA LEU A 325 -14.02 15.75 19.00
C LEU A 325 -15.52 15.97 19.06
N LEU A 326 -16.12 15.81 20.24
CA LEU A 326 -17.57 15.97 20.42
C LEU A 326 -18.02 17.40 20.21
N GLY A 327 -17.29 18.39 20.71
CA GLY A 327 -17.57 19.80 20.49
C GLY A 327 -17.56 20.18 19.00
N CYS A 328 -16.61 19.64 18.21
CA CYS A 328 -16.56 19.87 16.77
C CYS A 328 -17.70 19.14 16.02
N VAL A 329 -18.11 17.96 16.48
CA VAL A 329 -19.30 17.27 15.93
C VAL A 329 -20.55 18.13 16.16
N ASP A 330 -20.72 18.69 17.33
CA ASP A 330 -21.88 19.57 17.68
C ASP A 330 -21.82 20.90 16.91
N ALA A 331 -20.63 21.40 16.58
CA ALA A 331 -20.42 22.54 15.71
C ALA A 331 -20.72 22.26 14.20
N GLY A 332 -20.93 21.01 13.83
CA GLY A 332 -21.33 20.62 12.46
C GLY A 332 -20.25 19.95 11.61
N ILE A 333 -19.06 19.69 12.15
CA ILE A 333 -18.03 18.89 11.46
C ILE A 333 -18.51 17.43 11.38
N ARG A 334 -18.35 16.83 10.21
CA ARG A 334 -18.76 15.42 9.95
C ARG A 334 -17.61 14.54 9.47
N VAL A 335 -16.49 15.12 9.10
CA VAL A 335 -15.28 14.38 8.66
C VAL A 335 -14.11 14.80 9.54
N PHE A 336 -13.44 13.82 10.12
CA PHE A 336 -12.26 14.03 10.96
C PHE A 336 -11.09 13.23 10.43
N HIS A 337 -9.96 13.91 10.25
CA HIS A 337 -8.69 13.29 9.90
C HIS A 337 -7.84 13.17 11.18
N LEU A 338 -7.75 11.95 11.69
CA LEU A 338 -6.99 11.61 12.89
C LEU A 338 -5.55 11.38 12.51
N VAL A 339 -4.66 12.27 12.88
CA VAL A 339 -3.27 12.25 12.43
C VAL A 339 -2.33 11.82 13.54
N ALA A 340 -1.50 10.82 13.23
CA ALA A 340 -0.34 10.43 14.00
C ALA A 340 0.94 10.88 13.27
N ASN A 341 2.10 10.71 13.92
CA ASN A 341 3.38 10.93 13.25
C ASN A 341 3.68 9.80 12.24
N TYR A 342 4.77 9.93 11.48
CA TYR A 342 5.16 8.94 10.46
C TYR A 342 5.50 7.54 11.02
N HIS A 343 5.67 7.41 12.33
CA HIS A 343 5.84 6.13 13.03
C HIS A 343 4.52 5.62 13.65
N GLY A 344 3.40 6.23 13.31
CA GLY A 344 2.09 5.84 13.80
C GLY A 344 1.85 6.15 15.27
N ARG A 345 2.55 7.15 15.82
CA ARG A 345 2.40 7.54 17.22
C ARG A 345 1.73 8.90 17.36
N SER A 346 0.78 8.97 18.28
CA SER A 346 0.18 10.23 18.73
C SER A 346 1.18 11.07 19.54
N THR A 347 0.82 12.27 19.91
CA THR A 347 1.61 13.12 20.83
C THR A 347 1.82 12.47 22.20
N ASP A 348 0.85 11.68 22.65
CA ASP A 348 0.90 10.96 23.93
C ASP A 348 1.61 9.57 23.81
N GLY A 349 2.05 9.21 22.61
CA GLY A 349 2.76 7.98 22.33
C GLY A 349 1.89 6.78 21.97
N ASP A 350 0.57 6.92 21.94
CA ASP A 350 -0.38 5.88 21.59
C ASP A 350 -0.24 5.52 20.09
N PHE A 351 -0.49 4.26 19.76
CA PHE A 351 -0.43 3.81 18.38
C PHE A 351 -1.70 4.24 17.60
N VAL A 352 -1.55 4.62 16.35
CA VAL A 352 -2.63 5.15 15.51
C VAL A 352 -3.88 4.26 15.47
N LEU A 353 -3.71 2.94 15.47
CA LEU A 353 -4.82 1.99 15.49
C LEU A 353 -5.65 2.13 16.77
N ASP A 354 -4.98 2.29 17.92
CA ASP A 354 -5.64 2.42 19.22
C ASP A 354 -6.34 3.79 19.33
N THR A 355 -5.72 4.81 18.75
CA THR A 355 -6.32 6.15 18.68
C THR A 355 -7.59 6.19 17.82
N ILE A 356 -7.57 5.53 16.66
CA ILE A 356 -8.77 5.40 15.80
C ILE A 356 -9.88 4.63 16.52
N ARG A 357 -9.54 3.52 17.20
CA ARG A 357 -10.50 2.74 17.99
C ARG A 357 -11.11 3.55 19.12
N ARG A 358 -10.28 4.34 19.81
CA ARG A 358 -10.75 5.23 20.89
C ARG A 358 -11.70 6.30 20.36
N ALA A 359 -11.35 6.95 19.24
CA ALA A 359 -12.25 7.92 18.60
C ALA A 359 -13.58 7.28 18.18
N HIS A 360 -13.51 6.09 17.59
CA HIS A 360 -14.70 5.31 17.25
C HIS A 360 -15.58 5.07 18.49
N GLN A 361 -14.98 4.59 19.60
CA GLN A 361 -15.73 4.29 20.81
C GLN A 361 -16.37 5.54 21.43
N ILE A 362 -15.65 6.65 21.51
CA ILE A 362 -16.18 7.95 22.00
C ILE A 362 -17.44 8.33 21.20
N LEU A 363 -17.38 8.23 19.88
CA LEU A 363 -18.52 8.56 19.01
C LEU A 363 -19.69 7.58 19.16
N VAL A 364 -19.42 6.29 19.42
CA VAL A 364 -20.44 5.28 19.70
C VAL A 364 -21.15 5.59 21.02
N ASP A 365 -20.39 5.85 22.07
CA ASP A 365 -20.92 6.14 23.41
C ASP A 365 -21.76 7.43 23.42
N ALA A 366 -21.34 8.42 22.63
CA ALA A 366 -22.10 9.65 22.40
C ALA A 366 -23.26 9.50 21.41
N ARG A 367 -23.48 8.32 20.79
CA ARG A 367 -24.47 8.08 19.74
C ARG A 367 -24.33 9.01 18.52
N ARG A 368 -23.09 9.34 18.16
CA ARG A 368 -22.74 10.22 17.02
C ARG A 368 -22.02 9.48 15.91
N ARG A 369 -21.64 8.19 16.11
CA ARG A 369 -20.79 7.46 15.18
C ARG A 369 -21.33 7.35 13.75
N ASP A 370 -22.64 7.21 13.61
CA ASP A 370 -23.29 7.05 12.31
C ASP A 370 -23.30 8.32 11.45
N HIS A 371 -23.02 9.47 12.08
CA HIS A 371 -23.01 10.77 11.39
C HIS A 371 -21.60 11.25 11.05
N VAL A 372 -20.56 10.47 11.36
CA VAL A 372 -19.18 10.94 11.28
C VAL A 372 -18.33 9.97 10.45
N THR A 373 -17.55 10.52 9.52
CA THR A 373 -16.48 9.81 8.82
C THR A 373 -15.16 10.03 9.54
N LEU A 374 -14.43 8.96 9.81
CA LEU A 374 -13.07 9.00 10.36
C LEU A 374 -12.08 8.63 9.28
N ILE A 375 -11.05 9.46 9.10
CA ILE A 375 -9.89 9.21 8.25
C ILE A 375 -8.71 9.03 9.20
N GLY A 376 -7.91 7.98 9.02
CA GLY A 376 -6.70 7.75 9.80
C GLY A 376 -5.48 8.10 8.97
N GLY A 377 -4.53 8.87 9.55
CA GLY A 377 -3.29 9.25 8.89
C GLY A 377 -2.06 9.09 9.77
N GLY A 378 -0.90 8.90 9.14
CA GLY A 378 0.39 8.77 9.81
C GLY A 378 0.77 7.34 10.18
N GLY A 379 1.87 6.86 9.59
CA GLY A 379 2.47 5.58 9.92
C GLY A 379 1.64 4.33 9.64
N ILE A 380 0.56 4.43 8.89
CA ILE A 380 -0.24 3.26 8.48
C ILE A 380 0.43 2.62 7.27
N ILE A 381 1.13 1.51 7.49
CA ILE A 381 1.93 0.81 6.48
C ILE A 381 1.45 -0.62 6.21
N ALA A 382 0.56 -1.12 7.04
CA ALA A 382 -0.12 -2.42 6.86
C ALA A 382 -1.46 -2.39 7.58
N ALA A 383 -2.40 -3.18 7.11
CA ALA A 383 -3.71 -3.33 7.73
C ALA A 383 -3.65 -4.20 8.99
#